data_ddf3dfc8baa089b5d6ae2186ef0840f4
#
_entry.id   ddf3dfc8baa089b5d6ae2186ef0840f4
#
_cell.length_a   1.000
_cell.length_b   1.000
_cell.length_c   1.000
_cell.angle_alpha   90.00
_cell.angle_beta   90.00
_cell.angle_gamma   90.00
#
_symmetry.space_group_name_H-M   'P 1'
#
loop_
_entity.id
_entity.type
_entity.pdbx_description
1 polymer ?
#
loop_
_entity_poly.entity_id
_entity_poly.type
_entity_poly.pdbx_seq_one_letter_code
_entity_poly.pdbx_strand_id
1 'polypeptide(L)'
;MRHALTFLRTAFLDPATGGYAWLIDWQDGCPTIQDATRHCYGMAFVMLAYARAYEAGVPEARDWLAEAFQTAEKHFWQPAARLYADEASPDWQLTSYRGQNANMHACEAMISAFRATLHRACGATRTRHLPAAGRAVHRRPRSRR
;
A
#
# COMPACT_ATOMS: atom_id res chain seq x y z
N MET A 1 -9.68 -9.49 3.80
CA MET A 1 -8.66 -8.51 3.38
C MET A 1 -9.27 -7.26 2.74
N ARG A 2 -9.98 -7.32 1.58
CA ARG A 2 -10.60 -6.14 0.95
C ARG A 2 -11.44 -5.30 1.91
N HIS A 3 -12.29 -5.92 2.72
CA HIS A 3 -13.10 -5.24 3.73
C HIS A 3 -12.26 -4.34 4.66
N ALA A 4 -11.15 -4.85 5.20
CA ALA A 4 -10.28 -4.08 6.09
C ALA A 4 -9.62 -2.88 5.37
N LEU A 5 -9.22 -3.05 4.10
CA LEU A 5 -8.64 -1.96 3.32
C LEU A 5 -9.70 -0.90 2.96
N THR A 6 -10.92 -1.33 2.62
CA THR A 6 -12.03 -0.41 2.40
C THR A 6 -12.32 0.39 3.66
N PHE A 7 -12.39 -0.29 4.82
CA PHE A 7 -12.56 0.37 6.11
C PHE A 7 -11.47 1.42 6.37
N LEU A 8 -10.19 1.05 6.17
CA LEU A 8 -9.07 1.99 6.34
C LEU A 8 -9.24 3.25 5.48
N ARG A 9 -9.66 3.09 4.23
CA ARG A 9 -9.87 4.21 3.30
C ARG A 9 -11.12 5.03 3.59
N THR A 10 -12.19 4.41 4.07
CA THR A 10 -13.46 5.12 4.32
C THR A 10 -13.53 5.77 5.69
N ALA A 11 -12.84 5.20 6.70
CA ALA A 11 -12.90 5.68 8.06
C ALA A 11 -11.74 6.62 8.46
N PHE A 12 -10.54 6.38 7.92
CA PHE A 12 -9.33 7.12 8.33
C PHE A 12 -8.80 8.09 7.27
N LEU A 13 -8.97 7.79 5.97
CA LEU A 13 -8.44 8.63 4.90
C LEU A 13 -9.26 9.91 4.75
N ASP A 14 -8.58 11.04 4.77
CA ASP A 14 -9.11 12.31 4.31
C ASP A 14 -8.86 12.45 2.79
N PRO A 15 -9.88 12.34 1.95
CA PRO A 15 -9.70 12.36 0.50
C PRO A 15 -9.25 13.73 -0.05
N ALA A 16 -9.46 14.81 0.71
CA ALA A 16 -9.06 16.14 0.29
C ALA A 16 -7.55 16.37 0.44
N THR A 17 -6.92 15.75 1.43
CA THR A 17 -5.51 15.96 1.76
C THR A 17 -4.64 14.72 1.52
N GLY A 18 -5.24 13.54 1.35
CA GLY A 18 -4.54 12.25 1.23
C GLY A 18 -3.96 11.74 2.55
N GLY A 19 -4.19 12.44 3.66
CA GLY A 19 -3.71 12.05 4.99
C GLY A 19 -4.64 11.09 5.70
N TYR A 20 -4.09 10.31 6.63
CA TYR A 20 -4.85 9.40 7.47
C TYR A 20 -4.95 9.97 8.89
N ALA A 21 -6.15 9.96 9.47
CA ALA A 21 -6.35 10.32 10.86
C ALA A 21 -5.64 9.32 11.78
N TRP A 22 -5.17 9.80 12.94
CA TRP A 22 -4.51 8.94 13.92
C TRP A 22 -5.49 8.08 14.70
N LEU A 23 -6.60 8.68 15.14
CA LEU A 23 -7.59 8.00 15.95
C LEU A 23 -9.01 8.30 15.46
N ILE A 24 -9.82 7.26 15.40
CA ILE A 24 -11.27 7.37 15.20
C ILE A 24 -11.99 6.76 16.39
N ASP A 25 -13.17 7.26 16.67
CA ASP A 25 -14.17 6.60 17.48
C ASP A 25 -15.19 5.89 16.58
N TRP A 26 -15.66 4.72 17.01
CA TRP A 26 -16.60 3.92 16.27
C TRP A 26 -17.88 3.72 17.08
N GLN A 27 -18.89 4.52 16.81
CA GLN A 27 -20.19 4.43 17.48
C GLN A 27 -21.30 4.18 16.45
N ASP A 28 -22.16 3.22 16.74
CA ASP A 28 -23.36 2.90 15.95
C ASP A 28 -23.10 2.70 14.42
N GLY A 29 -21.95 2.14 14.10
CA GLY A 29 -21.58 1.89 12.70
C GLY A 29 -21.01 3.09 11.95
N CYS A 30 -20.84 4.24 12.59
CA CYS A 30 -20.30 5.47 12.01
C CYS A 30 -18.93 5.81 12.60
N PRO A 31 -17.89 6.02 11.76
CA PRO A 31 -16.61 6.53 12.24
C PRO A 31 -16.68 8.03 12.50
N THR A 32 -16.12 8.46 13.63
CA THR A 32 -15.91 9.87 13.97
C THR A 32 -14.44 10.09 14.25
N ILE A 33 -13.82 11.07 13.59
CA ILE A 33 -12.41 11.39 13.81
C ILE A 33 -12.25 12.03 15.18
N GLN A 34 -11.48 11.38 16.07
CA GLN A 34 -11.11 11.89 17.39
C GLN A 34 -9.79 12.63 17.36
N ASP A 35 -8.83 12.14 16.58
CA ASP A 35 -7.54 12.76 16.40
C ASP A 35 -7.16 12.74 14.91
N ALA A 36 -7.16 13.92 14.31
CA ALA A 36 -6.84 14.11 12.90
C ALA A 36 -5.34 14.34 12.64
N THR A 37 -4.48 14.26 13.64
CA THR A 37 -3.01 14.36 13.51
C THR A 37 -2.52 13.34 12.48
N ARG A 38 -1.58 13.76 11.65
CA ARG A 38 -0.95 12.91 10.63
C ARG A 38 0.35 12.37 11.19
N HIS A 39 0.46 11.04 11.29
CA HIS A 39 1.65 10.37 11.78
C HIS A 39 2.40 9.65 10.65
N CYS A 40 3.68 9.92 10.50
CA CYS A 40 4.54 9.21 9.55
C CYS A 40 4.58 7.70 9.88
N TYR A 41 4.62 7.36 11.16
CA TYR A 41 4.49 6.00 11.66
C TYR A 41 3.19 5.33 11.14
N GLY A 42 2.05 5.99 11.29
CA GLY A 42 0.76 5.49 10.78
C GLY A 42 0.75 5.31 9.27
N MET A 43 1.30 6.28 8.54
CA MET A 43 1.45 6.21 7.08
C MET A 43 2.31 5.02 6.65
N ALA A 44 3.39 4.71 7.36
CA ALA A 44 4.22 3.55 7.07
C ALA A 44 3.42 2.24 7.18
N PHE A 45 2.58 2.07 8.20
CA PHE A 45 1.72 0.89 8.34
C PHE A 45 0.60 0.82 7.29
N VAL A 46 0.07 1.95 6.87
CA VAL A 46 -0.86 2.02 5.71
C VAL A 46 -0.18 1.50 4.45
N MET A 47 1.04 1.96 4.17
CA MET A 47 1.83 1.49 3.02
C MET A 47 2.14 0.00 3.11
N LEU A 48 2.52 -0.51 4.29
CA LEU A 48 2.74 -1.94 4.54
C LEU A 48 1.48 -2.75 4.26
N ALA A 49 0.32 -2.30 4.74
CA ALA A 49 -0.95 -2.98 4.50
C ALA A 49 -1.28 -3.07 3.00
N TYR A 50 -1.09 -1.98 2.25
CA TYR A 50 -1.32 -1.98 0.81
C TYR A 50 -0.30 -2.83 0.04
N ALA A 51 0.98 -2.80 0.42
CA ALA A 51 2.00 -3.65 -0.18
C ALA A 51 1.66 -5.14 -0.02
N ARG A 52 1.31 -5.56 1.19
CA ARG A 52 0.90 -6.95 1.48
C ARG A 52 -0.40 -7.35 0.79
N ALA A 53 -1.36 -6.45 0.73
CA ALA A 53 -2.61 -6.70 0.00
C ALA A 53 -2.36 -6.86 -1.50
N TYR A 54 -1.50 -6.05 -2.09
CA TYR A 54 -1.12 -6.17 -3.48
C TYR A 54 -0.40 -7.50 -3.77
N GLU A 55 0.56 -7.91 -2.91
CA GLU A 55 1.20 -9.24 -3.00
C GLU A 55 0.18 -10.37 -2.92
N ALA A 56 -0.83 -10.25 -2.04
CA ALA A 56 -1.89 -11.23 -1.85
C ALA A 56 -2.97 -11.24 -2.96
N GLY A 57 -2.83 -10.41 -4.00
CA GLY A 57 -3.71 -10.45 -5.16
C GLY A 57 -4.86 -9.44 -5.17
N VAL A 58 -4.78 -8.36 -4.39
CA VAL A 58 -5.70 -7.22 -4.46
C VAL A 58 -5.11 -6.18 -5.41
N PRO A 59 -5.51 -6.11 -6.69
CA PRO A 59 -4.85 -5.26 -7.69
C PRO A 59 -4.99 -3.77 -7.38
N GLU A 60 -6.10 -3.34 -6.80
CA GLU A 60 -6.37 -1.95 -6.44
C GLU A 60 -5.38 -1.41 -5.40
N ALA A 61 -4.83 -2.30 -4.56
CA ALA A 61 -3.87 -1.92 -3.53
C ALA A 61 -2.57 -1.34 -4.09
N ARG A 62 -2.26 -1.57 -5.38
CA ARG A 62 -1.12 -0.96 -6.06
C ARG A 62 -1.26 0.56 -6.13
N ASP A 63 -2.41 1.03 -6.59
CA ASP A 63 -2.65 2.45 -6.78
C ASP A 63 -2.79 3.15 -5.42
N TRP A 64 -3.42 2.52 -4.44
CA TRP A 64 -3.48 3.00 -3.06
C TRP A 64 -2.11 3.08 -2.40
N LEU A 65 -1.22 2.11 -2.67
CA LEU A 65 0.18 2.15 -2.23
C LEU A 65 0.93 3.33 -2.84
N ALA A 66 0.74 3.57 -4.14
CA ALA A 66 1.38 4.69 -4.83
C ALA A 66 0.88 6.05 -4.29
N GLU A 67 -0.43 6.21 -4.04
CA GLU A 67 -1.02 7.39 -3.40
C GLU A 67 -0.41 7.63 -2.00
N ALA A 68 -0.37 6.60 -1.15
CA ALA A 68 0.17 6.71 0.19
C ALA A 68 1.68 7.06 0.19
N PHE A 69 2.44 6.44 -0.70
CA PHE A 69 3.86 6.75 -0.90
C PHE A 69 4.08 8.20 -1.33
N GLN A 70 3.34 8.68 -2.33
CA GLN A 70 3.45 10.08 -2.80
C GLN A 70 3.08 11.08 -1.70
N THR A 71 2.07 10.77 -0.89
CA THR A 71 1.69 11.59 0.26
C THR A 71 2.80 11.62 1.31
N ALA A 72 3.42 10.47 1.62
CA ALA A 72 4.54 10.39 2.57
C ALA A 72 5.75 11.22 2.08
N GLU A 73 6.13 11.04 0.82
CA GLU A 73 7.26 11.78 0.22
C GLU A 73 7.00 13.28 0.17
N LYS A 74 5.81 13.69 -0.22
CA LYS A 74 5.45 15.10 -0.35
C LYS A 74 5.42 15.83 0.99
N HIS A 75 4.90 15.17 2.03
CA HIS A 75 4.55 15.88 3.27
C HIS A 75 5.48 15.58 4.44
N PHE A 76 6.02 14.36 4.56
CA PHE A 76 6.87 14.00 5.69
C PHE A 76 8.36 14.06 5.37
N TRP A 77 8.77 13.84 4.12
CA TRP A 77 10.19 13.83 3.76
C TRP A 77 10.83 15.21 3.91
N GLN A 78 11.96 15.28 4.63
CA GLN A 78 12.72 16.48 4.89
C GLN A 78 14.12 16.38 4.27
N PRO A 79 14.35 16.92 3.05
CA PRO A 79 15.62 16.74 2.32
C PRO A 79 16.84 17.23 3.10
N ALA A 80 16.72 18.34 3.85
CA ALA A 80 17.82 18.89 4.63
C ALA A 80 18.25 17.98 5.79
N ALA A 81 17.29 17.30 6.43
CA ALA A 81 17.55 16.37 7.51
C ALA A 81 17.85 14.96 7.00
N ARG A 82 17.47 14.63 5.75
CA ARG A 82 17.45 13.27 5.18
C ARG A 82 16.64 12.28 6.03
N LEU A 83 15.58 12.76 6.63
CA LEU A 83 14.68 12.02 7.51
C LEU A 83 13.24 12.43 7.25
N TYR A 84 12.32 11.56 7.61
CA TYR A 84 10.90 11.90 7.69
C TYR A 84 10.58 12.59 9.00
N ALA A 85 9.71 13.60 8.95
CA ALA A 85 9.09 14.18 10.13
C ALA A 85 8.19 13.12 10.80
N ASP A 86 8.07 13.18 12.13
CA ASP A 86 7.23 12.24 12.88
C ASP A 86 5.75 12.50 12.70
N GLU A 87 5.38 13.77 12.79
CA GLU A 87 4.00 14.20 12.88
C GLU A 87 3.76 15.49 12.09
N ALA A 88 2.53 15.64 11.62
CA ALA A 88 1.99 16.86 11.06
C ALA A 88 0.56 17.10 11.57
N SER A 89 0.15 18.37 11.61
CA SER A 89 -1.25 18.73 11.80
C SER A 89 -2.12 18.27 10.63
N PRO A 90 -3.46 18.33 10.73
CA PRO A 90 -4.37 17.98 9.63
C PRO A 90 -4.12 18.75 8.34
N ASP A 91 -3.61 19.98 8.41
CA ASP A 91 -3.23 20.87 7.32
C ASP A 91 -1.75 20.76 6.93
N TRP A 92 -1.06 19.68 7.37
CA TRP A 92 0.32 19.35 7.03
C TRP A 92 1.40 20.31 7.60
N GLN A 93 1.14 20.95 8.73
CA GLN A 93 2.19 21.68 9.45
C GLN A 93 3.03 20.69 10.26
N LEU A 94 4.31 20.55 9.91
CA LEU A 94 5.21 19.57 10.49
C LEU A 94 5.69 19.98 11.88
N THR A 95 5.78 19.01 12.79
CA THR A 95 6.53 19.17 14.05
C THR A 95 8.05 19.17 13.78
N SER A 96 8.84 19.65 14.74
CA SER A 96 10.30 19.66 14.64
C SER A 96 10.95 18.32 14.96
N TYR A 97 10.22 17.38 15.56
CA TYR A 97 10.74 16.10 15.99
C TYR A 97 10.95 15.14 14.79
N ARG A 98 12.06 14.36 14.85
CA ARG A 98 12.47 13.38 13.85
C ARG A 98 12.83 12.08 14.55
N GLY A 99 11.81 11.30 14.89
CA GLY A 99 11.94 10.09 15.69
C GLY A 99 12.56 8.93 14.93
N GLN A 100 13.29 8.09 15.64
CA GLN A 100 13.85 6.86 15.11
C GLN A 100 12.74 5.89 14.70
N ASN A 101 11.68 5.79 15.50
CA ASN A 101 10.60 4.82 15.29
C ASN A 101 9.86 5.07 13.95
N ALA A 102 9.47 6.30 13.69
CA ALA A 102 8.80 6.66 12.43
C ALA A 102 9.71 6.38 11.21
N ASN A 103 10.98 6.76 11.29
CA ASN A 103 11.93 6.56 10.19
C ASN A 103 12.28 5.09 9.95
N MET A 104 12.37 4.27 11.00
CA MET A 104 12.57 2.83 10.90
C MET A 104 11.40 2.16 10.16
N HIS A 105 10.17 2.45 10.56
CA HIS A 105 8.99 1.88 9.91
C HIS A 105 8.74 2.45 8.49
N ALA A 106 9.10 3.71 8.24
CA ALA A 106 9.12 4.24 6.88
C ALA A 106 10.08 3.44 5.98
N CYS A 107 11.30 3.15 6.45
CA CYS A 107 12.26 2.32 5.71
C CYS A 107 11.70 0.91 5.44
N GLU A 108 11.09 0.27 6.43
CA GLU A 108 10.44 -1.04 6.29
C GLU A 108 9.32 -1.00 5.24
N ALA A 109 8.48 0.03 5.26
CA ALA A 109 7.41 0.23 4.31
C ALA A 109 7.93 0.42 2.88
N MET A 110 9.00 1.20 2.70
CA MET A 110 9.65 1.39 1.39
C MET A 110 10.19 0.08 0.82
N ILE A 111 10.87 -0.73 1.63
CA ILE A 111 11.38 -2.05 1.23
C ILE A 111 10.22 -2.97 0.83
N SER A 112 9.13 -2.97 1.58
CA SER A 112 7.95 -3.79 1.29
C SER A 112 7.25 -3.33 0.00
N ALA A 113 7.09 -2.03 -0.20
CA ALA A 113 6.52 -1.44 -1.41
C ALA A 113 7.35 -1.81 -2.66
N PHE A 114 8.67 -1.68 -2.57
CA PHE A 114 9.60 -2.06 -3.63
C PHE A 114 9.47 -3.54 -3.99
N ARG A 115 9.48 -4.43 -3.00
CA ARG A 115 9.33 -5.88 -3.21
C ARG A 115 8.01 -6.22 -3.87
N ALA A 116 6.90 -5.69 -3.37
CA ALA A 116 5.57 -5.95 -3.89
C ALA A 116 5.42 -5.53 -5.36
N THR A 117 6.00 -4.39 -5.74
CA THR A 117 5.93 -3.87 -7.11
C THR A 117 6.83 -4.63 -8.08
N LEU A 118 8.06 -5.00 -7.68
CA LEU A 118 8.98 -5.79 -8.51
C LEU A 118 8.50 -7.23 -8.72
N HIS A 119 8.04 -7.90 -7.66
CA HIS A 119 7.64 -9.30 -7.73
C HIS A 119 6.52 -9.53 -8.73
N ARG A 120 5.57 -8.61 -8.82
CA ARG A 120 4.47 -8.68 -9.78
C ARG A 120 4.87 -8.28 -11.20
N ALA A 121 5.80 -7.34 -11.37
CA ALA A 121 6.35 -7.01 -12.68
C ALA A 121 7.06 -8.24 -13.30
N CYS A 122 7.88 -8.95 -12.52
CA CYS A 122 8.52 -10.20 -12.97
C CYS A 122 7.51 -11.32 -13.25
N GLY A 123 6.46 -11.47 -12.45
CA GLY A 123 5.40 -12.46 -12.65
C GLY A 123 4.59 -12.21 -13.92
N ALA A 124 4.26 -10.96 -14.21
CA ALA A 124 3.53 -10.57 -15.42
C ALA A 124 4.35 -10.79 -16.70
N THR A 125 5.66 -10.63 -16.65
CA THR A 125 6.57 -10.90 -17.78
C THR A 125 6.69 -12.40 -18.04
N ARG A 126 6.69 -13.22 -16.98
CA ARG A 126 6.80 -14.68 -17.09
C ARG A 126 5.56 -15.34 -17.70
N THR A 127 4.36 -14.81 -17.44
CA THR A 127 3.11 -15.32 -18.03
C THR A 127 2.94 -14.94 -19.50
N ARG A 128 3.58 -13.89 -19.98
CA ARG A 128 3.54 -13.48 -21.40
C ARG A 128 4.43 -14.34 -22.30
N HIS A 129 5.36 -15.12 -21.76
CA HIS A 129 6.31 -15.93 -22.52
C HIS A 129 6.07 -17.45 -22.48
N LEU A 130 4.93 -17.92 -21.95
CA LEU A 130 4.54 -19.31 -22.10
C LEU A 130 3.74 -19.45 -23.41
N PRO A 131 4.30 -20.05 -24.48
CA PRO A 131 3.51 -20.40 -25.65
C PRO A 131 2.44 -21.39 -25.20
N ALA A 132 1.21 -21.20 -25.69
CA ALA A 132 0.12 -22.15 -25.47
C ALA A 132 0.60 -23.54 -25.92
N ALA A 133 0.80 -24.44 -24.95
CA ALA A 133 1.12 -25.83 -25.24
C ALA A 133 -0.06 -26.43 -26.00
N GLY A 134 0.10 -26.54 -27.32
CA GLY A 134 -0.86 -27.20 -28.21
C GLY A 134 -1.12 -28.60 -27.70
N ARG A 135 -2.37 -28.91 -27.38
CA ARG A 135 -2.81 -30.28 -27.13
C ARG A 135 -2.61 -31.08 -28.41
N ALA A 136 -1.53 -31.83 -28.50
CA ALA A 136 -1.38 -32.88 -29.48
C ALA A 136 -2.39 -34.00 -29.19
N VAL A 137 -3.49 -33.99 -29.93
CA VAL A 137 -4.48 -35.09 -29.90
C VAL A 137 -3.83 -36.24 -30.66
N HIS A 138 -3.28 -37.20 -29.96
CA HIS A 138 -2.87 -38.49 -30.54
C HIS A 138 -4.13 -39.27 -30.98
N ARG A 139 -4.50 -39.17 -32.25
CA ARG A 139 -5.42 -40.12 -32.90
C ARG A 139 -4.69 -41.46 -33.10
N ARG A 140 -5.08 -42.49 -32.38
CA ARG A 140 -4.68 -43.86 -32.67
C ARG A 140 -5.32 -44.32 -33.99
N PRO A 141 -4.60 -44.99 -34.89
CA PRO A 141 -5.19 -45.58 -36.07
C PRO A 141 -6.03 -46.79 -35.70
N ARG A 142 -7.28 -46.86 -36.22
CA ARG A 142 -8.12 -48.04 -36.15
C ARG A 142 -7.57 -49.11 -37.07
N SER A 143 -7.16 -50.29 -36.55
CA SER A 143 -6.89 -51.47 -37.33
C SER A 143 -8.21 -52.05 -37.83
N ARG A 144 -8.28 -52.21 -39.17
CA ARG A 144 -9.34 -53.02 -39.83
C ARG A 144 -9.01 -54.49 -39.65
N ARG A 145 -9.97 -55.30 -39.25
CA ARG A 145 -10.16 -56.69 -39.61
C ARG A 145 -11.56 -56.85 -40.17
#